data_1988abbcd40726c5bd83d09b9c206692
#
_entry.id   1988abbcd40726c5bd83d09b9c206692
#
_cell.length_a   1.000
_cell.length_b   1.000
_cell.length_c   1.000
_cell.angle_alpha   90.00
_cell.angle_beta   90.00
_cell.angle_gamma   90.00
#
_symmetry.space_group_name_H-M   'P 1'
#
loop_
_entity.id
_entity.type
_entity.pdbx_description
1 polymer ?
#
loop_
_entity_poly.entity_id
_entity_poly.type
_entity_poly.pdbx_seq_one_letter_code
_entity_poly.pdbx_strand_id
1 'polypeptide(L)'
;MTMDHQAIEKIEALVHAAQIGNPGTDTPTMLVPKGYELQSLENFQQSPARFRGSFITSSIEDYAAYVNEEDESRVFVNVDAMSAKAFFDLGNAAEPGHGDHTATLTLEKTNAFVACLNAHESAFGQKELAHWIEDWHHCITGIDSNGQEMTAQKLAA
;
A
#
# COMPACT_ATOMS: atom_id res chain seq x y z
N MET A 1 10.41 -53.20 -16.07
CA MET A 1 11.70 -52.60 -15.66
C MET A 1 11.56 -52.24 -14.21
N THR A 2 12.13 -53.00 -13.30
CA THR A 2 12.19 -52.67 -11.87
C THR A 2 13.35 -51.71 -11.70
N MET A 3 13.09 -50.52 -11.18
CA MET A 3 14.14 -49.57 -10.78
C MET A 3 15.01 -50.26 -9.70
N ASP A 4 16.33 -50.21 -9.89
CA ASP A 4 17.30 -50.77 -8.97
C ASP A 4 17.25 -49.95 -7.67
N HIS A 5 17.27 -50.65 -6.51
CA HIS A 5 17.24 -50.04 -5.19
C HIS A 5 18.31 -48.94 -5.02
N GLN A 6 19.51 -49.18 -5.58
CA GLN A 6 20.59 -48.19 -5.59
C GLN A 6 20.27 -46.93 -6.38
N ALA A 7 19.44 -46.99 -7.41
CA ALA A 7 18.99 -45.81 -8.14
C ALA A 7 18.03 -44.95 -7.31
N ILE A 8 17.15 -45.63 -6.53
CA ILE A 8 16.20 -44.93 -5.63
C ILE A 8 16.98 -44.24 -4.49
N GLU A 9 17.91 -44.94 -3.83
CA GLU A 9 18.75 -44.35 -2.79
C GLU A 9 19.57 -43.14 -3.31
N LYS A 10 20.07 -43.22 -4.54
CA LYS A 10 20.82 -42.14 -5.16
C LYS A 10 19.92 -40.92 -5.48
N ILE A 11 18.68 -41.17 -5.89
CA ILE A 11 17.70 -40.11 -6.13
C ILE A 11 17.32 -39.45 -4.80
N GLU A 12 17.07 -40.24 -3.74
CA GLU A 12 16.78 -39.69 -2.39
C GLU A 12 17.95 -38.86 -1.87
N ALA A 13 19.18 -39.36 -1.99
CA ALA A 13 20.37 -38.61 -1.59
C ALA A 13 20.55 -37.30 -2.34
N LEU A 14 20.25 -37.28 -3.64
CA LEU A 14 20.28 -36.07 -4.48
C LEU A 14 19.16 -35.09 -4.09
N VAL A 15 17.98 -35.56 -3.79
CA VAL A 15 16.88 -34.74 -3.31
C VAL A 15 17.20 -34.11 -1.95
N HIS A 16 17.75 -34.89 -1.00
CA HIS A 16 18.18 -34.36 0.29
C HIS A 16 19.35 -33.38 0.17
N ALA A 17 20.30 -33.65 -0.72
CA ALA A 17 21.42 -32.72 -0.96
C ALA A 17 20.98 -31.42 -1.68
N ALA A 18 19.87 -31.48 -2.43
CA ALA A 18 19.30 -30.35 -3.12
C ALA A 18 18.33 -29.51 -2.24
N GLN A 19 17.95 -30.01 -1.07
CA GLN A 19 17.25 -29.23 -0.07
C GLN A 19 18.21 -28.24 0.56
N ILE A 20 18.31 -27.06 -0.04
CA ILE A 20 19.06 -25.95 0.54
C ILE A 20 18.09 -25.21 1.46
N GLY A 21 18.32 -25.32 2.78
CA GLY A 21 17.76 -24.36 3.71
C GLY A 21 18.30 -23.00 3.32
N ASN A 22 17.46 -22.12 2.80
CA ASN A 22 17.90 -20.78 2.45
C ASN A 22 18.10 -20.01 3.77
N PRO A 23 19.37 -19.67 4.16
CA PRO A 23 19.61 -18.93 5.38
C PRO A 23 18.96 -17.53 5.21
N GLY A 24 17.90 -17.30 5.96
CA GLY A 24 17.17 -16.02 5.96
C GLY A 24 15.74 -16.06 5.38
N THR A 25 15.27 -17.22 4.96
CA THR A 25 13.83 -17.40 4.62
C THR A 25 13.31 -18.67 5.28
N ASP A 26 12.17 -18.58 5.96
CA ASP A 26 11.48 -19.74 6.55
C ASP A 26 10.84 -20.66 5.48
N THR A 27 11.11 -20.38 4.22
CA THR A 27 10.53 -21.13 3.10
C THR A 27 11.54 -22.14 2.61
N PRO A 28 11.25 -23.46 2.72
CA PRO A 28 12.11 -24.48 2.16
C PRO A 28 12.15 -24.37 0.63
N THR A 29 13.35 -24.29 0.09
CA THR A 29 13.60 -24.22 -1.34
C THR A 29 14.32 -25.46 -1.82
N MET A 30 13.99 -25.94 -3.02
CA MET A 30 14.61 -27.09 -3.64
C MET A 30 15.24 -26.72 -4.98
N LEU A 31 16.45 -27.21 -5.23
CA LEU A 31 17.08 -27.12 -6.53
C LEU A 31 16.48 -28.15 -7.48
N VAL A 32 15.87 -27.71 -8.57
CA VAL A 32 15.29 -28.62 -9.58
C VAL A 32 16.30 -28.84 -10.71
N PRO A 33 16.60 -30.11 -11.10
CA PRO A 33 17.69 -30.43 -12.05
C PRO A 33 17.56 -29.84 -13.45
N LYS A 34 16.43 -29.30 -13.83
CA LYS A 34 16.20 -28.77 -15.19
C LYS A 34 16.65 -27.32 -15.29
N GLY A 35 17.98 -27.12 -15.36
CA GLY A 35 18.60 -25.81 -15.47
C GLY A 35 18.97 -25.14 -14.13
N TYR A 36 18.89 -25.89 -13.03
CA TYR A 36 19.21 -25.40 -11.67
C TYR A 36 18.38 -24.18 -11.26
N GLU A 37 17.08 -24.25 -11.43
CA GLU A 37 16.17 -23.24 -10.92
C GLU A 37 15.85 -23.49 -9.44
N LEU A 38 15.87 -22.40 -8.65
CA LEU A 38 15.41 -22.43 -7.26
C LEU A 38 13.88 -22.37 -7.25
N GLN A 39 13.23 -23.41 -6.70
CA GLN A 39 11.78 -23.45 -6.58
C GLN A 39 11.35 -23.36 -5.13
N SER A 40 10.43 -22.42 -4.83
CA SER A 40 9.81 -22.32 -3.52
C SER A 40 8.84 -23.49 -3.30
N LEU A 41 8.97 -24.16 -2.17
CA LEU A 41 8.06 -25.23 -1.74
C LEU A 41 6.93 -24.73 -0.83
N GLU A 42 6.80 -23.41 -0.68
CA GLU A 42 5.80 -22.82 0.22
C GLU A 42 4.36 -23.26 -0.12
N ASN A 43 4.05 -23.42 -1.42
CA ASN A 43 2.73 -23.85 -1.88
C ASN A 43 2.38 -25.31 -1.47
N PHE A 44 3.36 -26.09 -1.02
CA PHE A 44 3.19 -27.47 -0.57
C PHE A 44 3.18 -27.60 0.95
N GLN A 45 3.34 -26.50 1.68
CA GLN A 45 3.23 -26.49 3.13
C GLN A 45 1.75 -26.51 3.54
N GLN A 46 1.44 -27.14 4.68
CA GLN A 46 0.08 -27.19 5.23
C GLN A 46 -0.45 -25.80 5.62
N SER A 47 0.46 -24.92 6.01
CA SER A 47 0.17 -23.52 6.31
C SER A 47 1.35 -22.66 5.89
N PRO A 48 1.12 -21.42 5.44
CA PRO A 48 2.20 -20.46 5.20
C PRO A 48 3.02 -20.25 6.48
N ALA A 49 4.35 -20.12 6.35
CA ALA A 49 5.23 -19.86 7.48
C ALA A 49 4.97 -18.47 8.10
N ARG A 50 4.40 -17.55 7.30
CA ARG A 50 4.06 -16.18 7.70
C ARG A 50 2.94 -15.62 6.86
N PHE A 51 2.25 -14.64 7.39
CA PHE A 51 1.25 -13.91 6.62
C PHE A 51 1.94 -13.03 5.58
N ARG A 52 1.42 -13.07 4.36
CA ARG A 52 1.81 -12.19 3.25
C ARG A 52 0.54 -11.57 2.70
N GLY A 53 0.48 -10.27 2.67
CA GLY A 53 -0.71 -9.61 2.19
C GLY A 53 -0.47 -8.17 1.79
N SER A 54 -1.30 -7.69 0.88
CA SER A 54 -1.34 -6.28 0.52
C SER A 54 -2.79 -5.82 0.58
N PHE A 55 -3.08 -4.95 1.54
CA PHE A 55 -4.36 -4.27 1.65
C PHE A 55 -4.26 -2.91 0.96
N ILE A 56 -5.20 -2.58 0.08
CA ILE A 56 -5.23 -1.30 -0.64
C ILE A 56 -6.62 -0.70 -0.48
N THR A 57 -6.67 0.54 -0.03
CA THR A 57 -7.94 1.27 0.17
C THR A 57 -7.79 2.75 -0.13
N SER A 58 -8.92 3.42 -0.38
CA SER A 58 -9.07 4.87 -0.43
C SER A 58 -9.80 5.44 0.80
N SER A 59 -10.26 4.57 1.72
CA SER A 59 -10.90 4.95 2.98
C SER A 59 -9.87 5.10 4.09
N ILE A 60 -9.85 6.27 4.72
CA ILE A 60 -8.96 6.55 5.87
C ILE A 60 -9.36 5.69 7.06
N GLU A 61 -10.66 5.51 7.27
CA GLU A 61 -11.22 4.73 8.37
C GLU A 61 -10.81 3.26 8.27
N ASP A 62 -10.96 2.65 7.09
CA ASP A 62 -10.58 1.25 6.87
C ASP A 62 -9.07 1.06 6.99
N TYR A 63 -8.30 2.02 6.47
CA TYR A 63 -6.85 2.00 6.60
C TYR A 63 -6.42 2.07 8.06
N ALA A 64 -7.00 3.02 8.82
CA ALA A 64 -6.68 3.19 10.23
C ALA A 64 -7.10 1.96 11.07
N ALA A 65 -8.27 1.39 10.79
CA ALA A 65 -8.73 0.17 11.45
C ALA A 65 -7.73 -0.97 11.22
N TYR A 66 -7.36 -1.22 9.95
CA TYR A 66 -6.43 -2.28 9.60
C TYR A 66 -5.04 -2.10 10.22
N VAL A 67 -4.50 -0.87 10.21
CA VAL A 67 -3.18 -0.58 10.80
C VAL A 67 -3.20 -0.74 12.33
N ASN A 68 -4.32 -0.42 12.99
CA ASN A 68 -4.46 -0.52 14.44
C ASN A 68 -4.69 -1.97 14.93
N GLU A 69 -5.07 -2.89 14.07
CA GLU A 69 -5.19 -4.32 14.41
C GLU A 69 -3.81 -5.00 14.51
N GLU A 70 -2.78 -4.41 13.93
CA GLU A 70 -1.43 -4.96 13.89
C GLU A 70 -0.51 -4.26 14.92
N ASP A 71 0.12 -5.04 15.78
CA ASP A 71 0.91 -4.55 16.93
C ASP A 71 2.19 -3.79 16.52
N GLU A 72 2.80 -4.12 15.38
CA GLU A 72 4.06 -3.54 14.93
C GLU A 72 3.96 -3.00 13.49
N SER A 73 3.44 -1.80 13.35
CA SER A 73 3.39 -1.15 12.04
C SER A 73 4.32 0.07 11.94
N ARG A 74 4.96 0.23 10.77
CA ARG A 74 5.67 1.46 10.41
C ARG A 74 4.97 2.12 9.24
N VAL A 75 4.42 3.31 9.48
CA VAL A 75 3.67 4.07 8.49
C VAL A 75 4.53 5.16 7.87
N PHE A 76 4.59 5.18 6.55
CA PHE A 76 5.23 6.23 5.76
C PHE A 76 4.15 7.01 5.01
N VAL A 77 4.18 8.34 5.15
CA VAL A 77 3.20 9.23 4.53
C VAL A 77 3.88 10.06 3.45
N ASN A 78 3.29 10.08 2.27
CA ASN A 78 3.66 10.98 1.18
C ASN A 78 2.52 11.98 0.97
N VAL A 79 2.73 13.21 1.45
CA VAL A 79 1.73 14.28 1.41
C VAL A 79 1.45 14.72 -0.03
N ASP A 80 2.49 14.84 -0.84
CA ASP A 80 2.37 15.30 -2.23
C ASP A 80 1.59 14.30 -3.10
N ALA A 81 1.80 13.00 -2.86
CA ALA A 81 1.06 11.94 -3.52
C ALA A 81 -0.28 11.61 -2.85
N MET A 82 -0.62 12.27 -1.73
CA MET A 82 -1.81 11.99 -0.92
C MET A 82 -1.96 10.49 -0.60
N SER A 83 -0.88 9.86 -0.16
CA SER A 83 -0.82 8.42 0.09
C SER A 83 -0.09 8.09 1.38
N ALA A 84 -0.44 6.96 1.96
CA ALA A 84 0.27 6.39 3.09
C ALA A 84 0.50 4.89 2.85
N LYS A 85 1.64 4.39 3.32
CA LYS A 85 1.95 2.96 3.26
C LYS A 85 2.45 2.48 4.61
N ALA A 86 1.79 1.46 5.14
CA ALA A 86 2.20 0.74 6.33
C ALA A 86 2.92 -0.56 5.96
N PHE A 87 3.93 -0.89 6.74
CA PHE A 87 4.64 -2.17 6.70
C PHE A 87 4.54 -2.78 8.09
N PHE A 88 4.14 -4.05 8.16
CA PHE A 88 3.91 -4.76 9.42
C PHE A 88 5.06 -5.69 9.80
N ASP A 89 5.96 -5.99 8.86
CA ASP A 89 7.09 -6.90 9.03
C ASP A 89 8.41 -6.31 8.48
N LEU A 90 8.61 -5.00 8.61
CA LEU A 90 9.81 -4.34 8.08
C LEU A 90 11.08 -4.69 8.87
N GLY A 91 10.96 -4.99 10.16
CA GLY A 91 12.09 -5.28 11.01
C GLY A 91 13.01 -4.07 11.24
N ASN A 92 14.28 -4.32 11.51
CA ASN A 92 15.31 -3.30 11.72
C ASN A 92 16.64 -3.73 11.09
N ALA A 93 17.71 -2.93 11.25
CA ALA A 93 19.00 -3.22 10.63
C ALA A 93 19.69 -4.49 11.18
N ALA A 94 19.41 -4.88 12.45
CA ALA A 94 19.95 -6.09 13.07
C ALA A 94 19.10 -7.32 12.75
N GLU A 95 17.79 -7.12 12.65
CA GLU A 95 16.79 -8.16 12.36
C GLU A 95 15.87 -7.66 11.24
N PRO A 96 16.32 -7.77 9.98
CA PRO A 96 15.52 -7.30 8.84
C PRO A 96 14.30 -8.19 8.64
N GLY A 97 13.14 -7.56 8.48
CA GLY A 97 11.91 -8.24 8.10
C GLY A 97 11.80 -8.42 6.58
N HIS A 98 10.68 -8.95 6.13
CA HIS A 98 10.48 -9.27 4.71
C HIS A 98 9.83 -8.13 3.92
N GLY A 99 9.05 -7.26 4.58
CA GLY A 99 8.39 -6.10 3.97
C GLY A 99 7.29 -6.46 2.97
N ASP A 100 6.74 -7.66 3.03
CA ASP A 100 5.72 -8.17 2.10
C ASP A 100 4.30 -8.24 2.71
N HIS A 101 4.15 -7.84 3.98
CA HIS A 101 2.85 -7.53 4.59
C HIS A 101 2.69 -6.02 4.66
N THR A 102 1.77 -5.47 3.85
CA THR A 102 1.64 -4.03 3.69
C THR A 102 0.18 -3.57 3.59
N ALA A 103 -0.10 -2.34 4.06
CA ALA A 103 -1.33 -1.63 3.75
C ALA A 103 -1.00 -0.33 3.01
N THR A 104 -1.80 0.00 2.00
CA THR A 104 -1.62 1.22 1.20
C THR A 104 -2.92 2.00 1.16
N LEU A 105 -2.86 3.26 1.59
CA LEU A 105 -3.92 4.25 1.42
C LEU A 105 -3.56 5.13 0.23
N THR A 106 -4.50 5.33 -0.68
CA THR A 106 -4.37 6.31 -1.77
C THR A 106 -5.62 7.18 -1.77
N LEU A 107 -5.45 8.46 -1.50
CA LEU A 107 -6.53 9.43 -1.45
C LEU A 107 -6.67 10.16 -2.79
N GLU A 108 -7.90 10.46 -3.14
CA GLU A 108 -8.21 11.29 -4.30
C GLU A 108 -8.64 12.69 -3.83
N LYS A 109 -8.30 13.70 -4.63
CA LYS A 109 -8.76 15.07 -4.38
C LYS A 109 -10.26 15.13 -4.61
N THR A 110 -10.98 15.74 -3.68
CA THR A 110 -12.41 16.01 -3.88
C THR A 110 -12.62 16.96 -5.06
N ASN A 111 -13.78 16.88 -5.71
CA ASN A 111 -14.13 17.79 -6.82
C ASN A 111 -14.06 19.26 -6.39
N ALA A 112 -14.47 19.58 -5.17
CA ALA A 112 -14.38 20.92 -4.61
C ALA A 112 -12.93 21.40 -4.49
N PHE A 113 -12.02 20.55 -4.02
CA PHE A 113 -10.61 20.89 -3.93
C PHE A 113 -9.96 21.07 -5.30
N VAL A 114 -10.31 20.24 -6.27
CA VAL A 114 -9.85 20.39 -7.67
C VAL A 114 -10.38 21.70 -8.27
N ALA A 115 -11.66 22.05 -8.02
CA ALA A 115 -12.22 23.32 -8.48
C ALA A 115 -11.51 24.53 -7.86
N CYS A 116 -11.17 24.48 -6.56
CA CYS A 116 -10.38 25.52 -5.89
C CYS A 116 -8.96 25.68 -6.49
N LEU A 117 -8.28 24.56 -6.75
CA LEU A 117 -6.95 24.59 -7.37
C LEU A 117 -7.00 25.21 -8.77
N ASN A 118 -7.98 24.83 -9.59
CA ASN A 118 -8.16 25.39 -10.93
C ASN A 118 -8.51 26.88 -10.88
N ALA A 119 -9.29 27.30 -9.89
CA ALA A 119 -9.65 28.71 -9.70
C ALA A 119 -8.44 29.57 -9.29
N HIS A 120 -7.51 29.03 -8.49
CA HIS A 120 -6.35 29.76 -8.01
C HIS A 120 -5.41 30.24 -9.14
N GLU A 121 -5.35 29.49 -10.25
CA GLU A 121 -4.50 29.80 -11.40
C GLU A 121 -5.27 30.54 -12.53
N SER A 122 -6.58 30.78 -12.35
CA SER A 122 -7.45 31.33 -13.40
C SER A 122 -7.78 32.79 -13.12
N ALA A 123 -7.79 33.60 -14.17
CA ALA A 123 -8.34 34.96 -14.14
C ALA A 123 -9.84 34.88 -14.45
N PHE A 124 -10.69 35.11 -13.47
CA PHE A 124 -12.14 35.16 -13.65
C PHE A 124 -12.62 36.58 -13.97
N GLY A 125 -13.56 36.68 -14.89
CA GLY A 125 -14.42 37.86 -14.97
C GLY A 125 -15.37 37.89 -13.76
N GLN A 126 -15.88 39.09 -13.41
CA GLN A 126 -16.79 39.26 -12.26
C GLN A 126 -17.99 38.29 -12.30
N LYS A 127 -18.59 38.09 -13.47
CA LYS A 127 -19.73 37.20 -13.65
C LYS A 127 -19.38 35.72 -13.50
N GLU A 128 -18.22 35.33 -14.01
CA GLU A 128 -17.72 33.98 -13.92
C GLU A 128 -17.35 33.61 -12.48
N LEU A 129 -16.75 34.55 -11.75
CA LEU A 129 -16.44 34.38 -10.33
C LEU A 129 -17.69 34.23 -9.48
N ALA A 130 -18.74 35.04 -9.75
CA ALA A 130 -20.01 34.95 -9.05
C ALA A 130 -20.65 33.56 -9.24
N HIS A 131 -20.71 33.07 -10.48
CA HIS A 131 -21.22 31.72 -10.76
C HIS A 131 -20.36 30.63 -10.09
N TRP A 132 -19.04 30.75 -10.11
CA TRP A 132 -18.17 29.81 -9.46
C TRP A 132 -18.38 29.78 -7.94
N ILE A 133 -18.60 30.92 -7.29
CA ILE A 133 -18.93 31.03 -5.87
C ILE A 133 -20.31 30.40 -5.58
N GLU A 134 -21.29 30.62 -6.44
CA GLU A 134 -22.62 30.00 -6.32
C GLU A 134 -22.57 28.48 -6.39
N ASP A 135 -21.81 27.92 -7.34
CA ASP A 135 -21.67 26.47 -7.53
C ASP A 135 -20.98 25.80 -6.31
N TRP A 136 -19.99 26.47 -5.71
CA TRP A 136 -19.16 25.93 -4.65
C TRP A 136 -19.43 26.52 -3.28
N HIS A 137 -20.54 27.26 -3.09
CA HIS A 137 -20.87 27.99 -1.86
C HIS A 137 -20.84 27.11 -0.59
N HIS A 138 -21.11 25.82 -0.70
CA HIS A 138 -21.10 24.87 0.41
C HIS A 138 -19.71 24.47 0.89
N CYS A 139 -18.66 24.78 0.12
CA CYS A 139 -17.26 24.47 0.42
C CYS A 139 -16.42 25.72 0.68
N ILE A 140 -17.02 26.94 0.61
CA ILE A 140 -16.30 28.21 0.67
C ILE A 140 -16.79 29.03 1.85
N THR A 141 -15.86 29.53 2.65
CA THR A 141 -16.11 30.53 3.67
C THR A 141 -15.40 31.82 3.28
N GLY A 142 -16.13 32.88 3.10
CA GLY A 142 -15.55 34.20 2.85
C GLY A 142 -15.19 34.89 4.14
N ILE A 143 -14.17 35.75 4.09
CA ILE A 143 -13.78 36.63 5.20
C ILE A 143 -13.78 38.06 4.70
N ASP A 144 -14.48 38.95 5.44
CA ASP A 144 -14.51 40.38 5.11
C ASP A 144 -13.19 41.07 5.53
N SER A 145 -13.06 42.37 5.19
CA SER A 145 -11.88 43.20 5.53
C SER A 145 -11.65 43.36 7.04
N ASN A 146 -12.65 43.01 7.88
CA ASN A 146 -12.60 43.04 9.32
C ASN A 146 -12.32 41.66 9.95
N GLY A 147 -12.12 40.63 9.12
CA GLY A 147 -11.89 39.26 9.56
C GLY A 147 -13.17 38.49 9.98
N GLN A 148 -14.37 39.01 9.64
CA GLN A 148 -15.62 38.36 9.93
C GLN A 148 -16.02 37.40 8.80
N GLU A 149 -16.57 36.26 9.16
CA GLU A 149 -17.08 35.29 8.20
C GLU A 149 -18.27 35.86 7.41
N MET A 150 -18.21 35.71 6.09
CA MET A 150 -19.25 36.10 5.18
C MET A 150 -19.85 34.86 4.53
N THR A 151 -21.18 34.88 4.35
CA THR A 151 -21.83 33.83 3.56
C THR A 151 -21.49 33.97 2.07
N ALA A 152 -21.40 32.87 1.34
CA ALA A 152 -21.12 32.85 -0.09
C ALA A 152 -22.09 33.74 -0.90
N GLN A 153 -23.35 33.88 -0.48
CA GLN A 153 -24.35 34.75 -1.08
C GLN A 153 -23.97 36.25 -0.99
N LYS A 154 -23.27 36.65 0.06
CA LYS A 154 -22.77 38.04 0.19
C LYS A 154 -21.46 38.26 -0.61
N LEU A 155 -20.73 37.19 -0.89
CA LEU A 155 -19.52 37.25 -1.71
C LEU A 155 -19.85 37.35 -3.21
N ALA A 156 -20.96 36.76 -3.66
CA ALA A 156 -21.40 36.74 -5.05
C ALA A 156 -22.17 38.01 -5.48
N ALA A 157 -22.66 38.83 -4.53
CA ALA A 157 -23.40 40.08 -4.75
C ALA A 157 -22.46 41.26 -5.01
#